data_fb0da135694fe588a8b31eedb5574237
#
_entry.id   fb0da135694fe588a8b31eedb5574237
#
_cell.length_a   1.000
_cell.length_b   1.000
_cell.length_c   1.000
_cell.angle_alpha   90.00
_cell.angle_beta   90.00
_cell.angle_gamma   90.00
#
_symmetry.space_group_name_H-M   'P 1'
#
loop_
_entity.id
_entity.type
_entity.pdbx_description
1 polymer ?
#
loop_
_entity_poly.entity_id
_entity_poly.type
_entity_poly.pdbx_seq_one_letter_code
_entity_poly.pdbx_strand_id
1 'polypeptide(L)'
;MIREADRKELDRFHTDDPFFTRILSLYESYGGGYDFVGFWVQETNGVLTAAISRFEDKFSLYLTDGSEREEVAAFLRFQGAGAVMAACGFSLDLQSDHVIEGQVLRYTGEDYISELELYSPEIKPFYTLLQSCESEIFRVPEYMSFLSDVTHRRNLGKCTILGTDIDGMLASGLMTVSETEQAAILGAVATHPDFRRRGLSRELVRTLASQITEQGRAVYVFSASDANTRFYENSGFEIVAGFTELIFEGSI
;
A
#
# COMPACT_ATOMS: atom_id res chain seq x y z
N MET A 1 13.97 10.69 19.88
CA MET A 1 13.85 9.37 20.57
C MET A 1 12.60 8.65 20.06
N ILE A 2 12.78 7.36 19.67
CA ILE A 2 11.68 6.49 19.21
C ILE A 2 10.95 5.88 20.39
N ARG A 3 9.62 5.87 20.37
CA ARG A 3 8.74 5.29 21.37
C ARG A 3 7.47 4.74 20.74
N GLU A 4 6.80 3.81 21.43
CA GLU A 4 5.50 3.31 20.97
C GLU A 4 4.50 4.45 20.78
N ALA A 5 3.68 4.32 19.75
CA ALA A 5 2.67 5.29 19.37
C ALA A 5 1.25 4.78 19.62
N ASP A 6 0.42 5.65 20.16
CA ASP A 6 -1.03 5.47 20.17
C ASP A 6 -1.73 6.25 19.03
N ARG A 7 -3.05 6.11 18.94
CA ARG A 7 -3.86 6.83 17.94
C ARG A 7 -3.68 8.34 17.99
N LYS A 8 -3.62 8.91 19.21
CA LYS A 8 -3.54 10.37 19.40
C LYS A 8 -2.23 10.94 18.86
N GLU A 9 -1.16 10.15 18.92
CA GLU A 9 0.14 10.55 18.38
C GLU A 9 0.17 10.45 16.87
N LEU A 10 -0.40 9.40 16.29
CA LEU A 10 -0.55 9.28 14.85
C LEU A 10 -1.45 10.39 14.28
N ASP A 11 -2.51 10.77 14.97
CA ASP A 11 -3.40 11.86 14.55
C ASP A 11 -2.72 13.24 14.52
N ARG A 12 -1.54 13.40 15.13
CA ARG A 12 -0.76 14.65 15.04
C ARG A 12 -0.08 14.84 13.69
N PHE A 13 0.05 13.78 12.87
CA PHE A 13 0.50 13.87 11.50
C PHE A 13 -0.69 14.17 10.57
N HIS A 14 -1.00 15.44 10.37
CA HIS A 14 -2.09 15.87 9.49
C HIS A 14 -1.64 15.83 8.02
N THR A 15 -1.59 14.65 7.41
CA THR A 15 -1.08 14.46 6.05
C THR A 15 -1.82 13.35 5.31
N ASP A 16 -1.94 13.51 3.98
CA ASP A 16 -2.39 12.48 3.06
C ASP A 16 -1.23 11.70 2.42
N ASP A 17 0.01 11.89 2.94
CA ASP A 17 1.20 11.22 2.43
C ASP A 17 1.00 9.70 2.32
N PRO A 18 1.36 9.06 1.19
CA PRO A 18 1.10 7.65 0.95
C PRO A 18 1.84 6.70 1.91
N PHE A 19 3.02 7.08 2.41
CA PHE A 19 3.75 6.26 3.40
C PHE A 19 3.06 6.35 4.77
N PHE A 20 2.62 7.53 5.15
CA PHE A 20 1.83 7.70 6.37
C PHE A 20 0.46 7.03 6.26
N THR A 21 -0.19 7.10 5.09
CA THR A 21 -1.46 6.39 4.81
C THR A 21 -1.34 4.89 5.05
N ARG A 22 -0.20 4.25 4.68
CA ARG A 22 0.06 2.83 4.98
C ARG A 22 0.10 2.56 6.49
N ILE A 23 0.79 3.40 7.23
CA ILE A 23 0.95 3.29 8.69
C ILE A 23 -0.40 3.46 9.39
N LEU A 24 -1.11 4.54 9.07
CA LEU A 24 -2.39 4.86 9.71
C LEU A 24 -3.47 3.83 9.36
N SER A 25 -3.55 3.39 8.10
CA SER A 25 -4.48 2.34 7.68
C SER A 25 -4.25 1.01 8.42
N LEU A 26 -2.98 0.64 8.64
CA LEU A 26 -2.62 -0.54 9.41
C LEU A 26 -3.06 -0.38 10.88
N TYR A 27 -2.83 0.80 11.46
CA TYR A 27 -3.29 1.10 12.82
C TYR A 27 -4.81 1.05 12.94
N GLU A 28 -5.54 1.63 12.00
CA GLU A 28 -7.00 1.64 11.98
C GLU A 28 -7.60 0.24 11.77
N SER A 29 -6.84 -0.67 11.17
CA SER A 29 -7.26 -2.06 10.97
C SER A 29 -6.98 -2.93 12.20
N TYR A 30 -5.84 -2.80 12.83
CA TYR A 30 -5.38 -3.75 13.85
C TYR A 30 -5.14 -3.13 15.22
N GLY A 31 -4.92 -1.82 15.33
CA GLY A 31 -4.49 -1.19 16.58
C GLY A 31 -3.16 -1.75 17.08
N GLY A 32 -2.84 -1.50 18.33
CA GLY A 32 -1.61 -1.99 18.97
C GLY A 32 -1.79 -3.30 19.77
N GLY A 33 -2.86 -4.06 19.52
CA GLY A 33 -3.22 -5.21 20.35
C GLY A 33 -2.74 -6.58 19.87
N TYR A 34 -2.01 -6.65 18.76
CA TYR A 34 -1.53 -7.90 18.16
C TYR A 34 -0.01 -7.93 18.10
N ASP A 35 0.61 -9.07 18.41
CA ASP A 35 2.06 -9.24 18.44
C ASP A 35 2.72 -9.09 17.06
N PHE A 36 1.95 -9.31 15.96
CA PHE A 36 2.44 -9.19 14.59
C PHE A 36 2.40 -7.76 14.03
N VAL A 37 1.83 -6.80 14.77
CA VAL A 37 1.87 -5.37 14.41
C VAL A 37 2.56 -4.55 15.48
N GLY A 38 3.12 -3.41 15.08
CA GLY A 38 3.71 -2.44 16.01
C GLY A 38 3.71 -1.05 15.41
N PHE A 39 3.63 -0.03 16.27
CA PHE A 39 3.58 1.35 15.84
C PHE A 39 4.45 2.21 16.75
N TRP A 40 5.27 3.06 16.15
CA TRP A 40 6.18 3.95 16.87
C TRP A 40 6.22 5.31 16.20
N VAL A 41 6.60 6.30 16.98
CA VAL A 41 6.91 7.65 16.51
C VAL A 41 8.29 8.05 17.01
N GLN A 42 9.00 8.84 16.19
CA GLN A 42 10.19 9.54 16.63
C GLN A 42 9.82 10.97 16.97
N GLU A 43 10.32 11.43 18.10
CA GLU A 43 10.18 12.82 18.51
C GLU A 43 11.56 13.46 18.69
N THR A 44 11.79 14.58 17.99
CA THR A 44 13.02 15.38 18.04
C THR A 44 12.65 16.80 18.43
N ASN A 45 13.21 17.29 19.57
CA ASN A 45 12.94 18.62 20.10
C ASN A 45 11.43 18.96 20.29
N GLY A 46 10.62 17.99 20.71
CA GLY A 46 9.17 18.16 20.93
C GLY A 46 8.32 18.09 19.64
N VAL A 47 8.92 17.81 18.48
CA VAL A 47 8.25 17.66 17.19
C VAL A 47 8.30 16.19 16.78
N LEU A 48 7.17 15.64 16.31
CA LEU A 48 7.14 14.32 15.69
C LEU A 48 7.80 14.39 14.31
N THR A 49 8.86 13.61 14.13
CA THR A 49 9.67 13.62 12.90
C THR A 49 9.58 12.35 12.09
N ALA A 50 9.15 11.24 12.71
CA ALA A 50 8.89 10.00 11.98
C ALA A 50 7.70 9.23 12.56
N ALA A 51 7.01 8.49 11.71
CA ALA A 51 6.09 7.43 12.08
C ALA A 51 6.58 6.11 11.48
N ILE A 52 6.45 5.03 12.23
CA ILE A 52 6.94 3.70 11.87
C ILE A 52 5.83 2.71 12.16
N SER A 53 5.55 1.81 11.21
CA SER A 53 4.73 0.64 11.47
C SER A 53 5.48 -0.64 11.15
N ARG A 54 5.11 -1.71 11.85
CA ARG A 54 5.53 -3.07 11.56
C ARG A 54 4.30 -3.94 11.31
N PHE A 55 4.37 -4.75 10.27
CA PHE A 55 3.48 -5.88 10.03
C PHE A 55 4.35 -7.13 9.83
N GLU A 56 4.29 -8.07 10.76
CA GLU A 56 5.24 -9.19 10.86
C GLU A 56 6.69 -8.68 10.97
N ASP A 57 7.54 -8.91 9.97
CA ASP A 57 8.93 -8.44 9.86
C ASP A 57 9.09 -7.25 8.89
N LYS A 58 7.98 -6.75 8.31
CA LYS A 58 7.99 -5.66 7.32
C LYS A 58 7.66 -4.33 7.95
N PHE A 59 8.53 -3.36 7.73
CA PHE A 59 8.40 -2.01 8.26
C PHE A 59 8.03 -1.00 7.16
N SER A 60 7.10 -0.12 7.46
CA SER A 60 6.81 1.07 6.65
C SER A 60 7.18 2.32 7.43
N LEU A 61 7.89 3.23 6.77
CA LEU A 61 8.41 4.45 7.38
C LEU A 61 7.81 5.67 6.70
N TYR A 62 7.33 6.61 7.51
CA TYR A 62 7.11 7.98 7.13
C TYR A 62 8.14 8.83 7.86
N LEU A 63 9.02 9.51 7.10
CA LEU A 63 10.13 10.30 7.60
C LEU A 63 9.98 11.74 7.12
N THR A 64 10.28 12.70 8.00
CA THR A 64 10.43 14.12 7.63
C THR A 64 11.91 14.51 7.58
N ASP A 65 12.21 15.71 7.09
CA ASP A 65 13.60 16.22 7.06
C ASP A 65 14.24 16.31 8.46
N GLY A 66 13.42 16.42 9.51
CA GLY A 66 13.85 16.45 10.91
C GLY A 66 14.11 15.09 11.54
N SER A 67 13.96 13.99 10.78
CA SER A 67 14.14 12.63 11.32
C SER A 67 15.61 12.34 11.63
N GLU A 68 15.87 11.80 12.81
CA GLU A 68 17.18 11.28 13.24
C GLU A 68 17.39 9.88 12.63
N ARG A 69 17.98 9.83 11.43
CA ARG A 69 18.10 8.62 10.59
C ARG A 69 18.94 7.52 11.22
N GLU A 70 20.00 7.88 11.95
CA GLU A 70 20.85 6.92 12.68
C GLU A 70 20.06 6.20 13.77
N GLU A 71 19.20 6.93 14.51
CA GLU A 71 18.31 6.34 15.51
C GLU A 71 17.29 5.40 14.86
N VAL A 72 16.70 5.79 13.72
CA VAL A 72 15.76 4.93 12.96
C VAL A 72 16.46 3.67 12.49
N ALA A 73 17.67 3.76 11.92
CA ALA A 73 18.43 2.61 11.47
C ALA A 73 18.79 1.67 12.64
N ALA A 74 19.23 2.22 13.77
CA ALA A 74 19.53 1.44 14.98
C ALA A 74 18.28 0.74 15.53
N PHE A 75 17.14 1.42 15.52
CA PHE A 75 15.85 0.87 15.94
C PHE A 75 15.43 -0.32 15.03
N LEU A 76 15.54 -0.19 13.71
CA LEU A 76 15.16 -1.24 12.76
C LEU A 76 16.04 -2.49 12.94
N ARG A 77 17.37 -2.30 13.14
CA ARG A 77 18.28 -3.41 13.49
C ARG A 77 17.88 -4.10 14.79
N PHE A 78 17.55 -3.33 15.82
CA PHE A 78 17.12 -3.89 17.11
C PHE A 78 15.82 -4.68 16.99
N GLN A 79 14.89 -4.24 16.11
CA GLN A 79 13.63 -4.93 15.86
C GLN A 79 13.75 -6.14 14.94
N GLY A 80 14.90 -6.35 14.30
CA GLY A 80 15.11 -7.45 13.36
C GLY A 80 14.26 -7.33 12.10
N ALA A 81 14.31 -6.17 11.44
CA ALA A 81 13.52 -5.94 10.24
C ALA A 81 13.91 -6.90 9.11
N GLY A 82 12.92 -7.55 8.47
CA GLY A 82 13.10 -8.37 7.27
C GLY A 82 12.89 -7.56 5.98
N ALA A 83 12.07 -6.50 6.05
CA ALA A 83 11.96 -5.53 4.95
C ALA A 83 11.62 -4.12 5.50
N VAL A 84 12.10 -3.09 4.81
CA VAL A 84 11.89 -1.68 5.18
C VAL A 84 11.53 -0.87 3.95
N MET A 85 10.36 -0.25 3.95
CA MET A 85 9.89 0.64 2.88
C MET A 85 9.85 2.09 3.35
N ALA A 86 10.44 3.00 2.56
CA ALA A 86 10.44 4.44 2.78
C ALA A 86 10.40 5.23 1.46
N ALA A 87 10.15 6.53 1.54
CA ALA A 87 10.31 7.43 0.41
C ALA A 87 11.78 7.48 -0.05
N CYS A 88 12.02 7.60 -1.36
CA CYS A 88 13.33 7.88 -1.90
C CYS A 88 13.89 9.19 -1.33
N GLY A 89 15.23 9.24 -1.17
CA GLY A 89 15.91 10.42 -0.62
C GLY A 89 16.15 10.33 0.90
N PHE A 90 15.52 9.39 1.60
CA PHE A 90 15.85 9.07 2.98
C PHE A 90 16.80 7.87 3.00
N SER A 91 18.11 8.15 2.82
CA SER A 91 19.12 7.12 2.98
C SER A 91 19.22 6.71 4.45
N LEU A 92 19.01 5.42 4.72
CA LEU A 92 19.28 4.77 5.99
C LEU A 92 20.59 3.98 5.85
N ASP A 93 21.46 4.04 6.85
CA ASP A 93 22.67 3.23 6.88
C ASP A 93 22.31 1.78 7.26
N LEU A 94 21.71 1.06 6.29
CA LEU A 94 21.30 -0.34 6.39
C LEU A 94 21.89 -1.10 5.20
N GLN A 95 22.63 -2.17 5.47
CA GLN A 95 23.12 -3.08 4.43
C GLN A 95 22.02 -4.09 4.12
N SER A 96 21.38 -3.96 2.97
CA SER A 96 20.33 -4.87 2.49
C SER A 96 20.87 -5.83 1.44
N ASP A 97 20.27 -7.03 1.35
CA ASP A 97 20.61 -8.03 0.33
C ASP A 97 19.98 -7.67 -1.01
N HIS A 98 18.77 -7.10 -0.99
CA HIS A 98 18.07 -6.63 -2.19
C HIS A 98 17.48 -5.24 -1.97
N VAL A 99 17.44 -4.47 -3.06
CA VAL A 99 16.81 -3.14 -3.09
C VAL A 99 15.81 -3.13 -4.22
N ILE A 100 14.56 -2.77 -3.89
CA ILE A 100 13.52 -2.47 -4.88
C ILE A 100 13.31 -0.96 -4.87
N GLU A 101 13.44 -0.34 -6.04
CA GLU A 101 13.11 1.07 -6.23
C GLU A 101 11.89 1.19 -7.14
N GLY A 102 11.08 2.21 -6.91
CA GLY A 102 9.89 2.44 -7.70
C GLY A 102 9.32 3.83 -7.55
N GLN A 103 8.18 4.04 -8.18
CA GLN A 103 7.47 5.31 -8.21
C GLN A 103 6.19 5.22 -7.39
N VAL A 104 5.86 6.32 -6.72
CA VAL A 104 4.54 6.57 -6.14
C VAL A 104 3.81 7.54 -7.05
N LEU A 105 2.62 7.14 -7.48
CA LEU A 105 1.80 7.98 -8.35
C LEU A 105 0.49 8.34 -7.63
N ARG A 106 0.02 9.56 -7.86
CA ARG A 106 -1.26 10.09 -7.37
C ARG A 106 -2.23 10.24 -8.52
N TYR A 107 -3.49 9.89 -8.30
CA TYR A 107 -4.55 10.14 -9.26
C TYR A 107 -4.86 11.63 -9.36
N THR A 108 -4.82 12.14 -10.58
CA THR A 108 -5.12 13.54 -10.94
C THR A 108 -6.12 13.59 -12.11
N GLY A 109 -6.65 12.39 -12.51
CA GLY A 109 -7.60 12.29 -13.60
C GLY A 109 -8.94 12.93 -13.28
N GLU A 110 -9.70 13.18 -14.33
CA GLU A 110 -11.08 13.66 -14.25
C GLU A 110 -12.02 12.57 -13.71
N ASP A 111 -13.23 12.99 -13.28
CA ASP A 111 -14.31 12.09 -12.90
C ASP A 111 -14.57 11.07 -14.01
N TYR A 112 -14.68 9.80 -13.62
CA TYR A 112 -14.76 8.70 -14.55
C TYR A 112 -15.83 7.68 -14.17
N ILE A 113 -16.69 7.38 -15.11
CA ILE A 113 -17.71 6.34 -14.99
C ILE A 113 -17.44 5.29 -16.08
N SER A 114 -17.20 4.04 -15.68
CA SER A 114 -17.01 2.94 -16.59
C SER A 114 -18.33 2.50 -17.26
N GLU A 115 -18.23 2.05 -18.51
CA GLU A 115 -19.32 1.35 -19.21
C GLU A 115 -19.40 -0.14 -18.85
N LEU A 116 -18.42 -0.67 -18.12
CA LEU A 116 -18.42 -2.07 -17.68
C LEU A 116 -19.38 -2.28 -16.52
N GLU A 117 -19.95 -3.46 -16.43
CA GLU A 117 -20.64 -3.93 -15.23
C GLU A 117 -19.61 -4.25 -14.14
N LEU A 118 -19.57 -3.39 -13.12
CA LEU A 118 -18.63 -3.49 -12.02
C LEU A 118 -19.34 -3.94 -10.74
N TYR A 119 -18.68 -4.79 -9.97
CA TYR A 119 -19.22 -5.29 -8.70
C TYR A 119 -18.09 -5.57 -7.68
N SER A 120 -18.47 -5.83 -6.43
CA SER A 120 -17.53 -6.25 -5.40
C SER A 120 -17.48 -7.79 -5.35
N PRO A 121 -16.46 -8.44 -5.90
CA PRO A 121 -16.36 -9.90 -5.92
C PRO A 121 -16.12 -10.47 -4.53
N GLU A 122 -16.47 -11.74 -4.37
CA GLU A 122 -16.07 -12.53 -3.21
C GLU A 122 -14.55 -12.69 -3.16
N ILE A 123 -14.00 -12.88 -1.95
CA ILE A 123 -12.55 -12.93 -1.74
C ILE A 123 -11.92 -14.13 -2.48
N LYS A 124 -12.58 -15.27 -2.50
CA LYS A 124 -12.02 -16.47 -3.13
C LYS A 124 -11.87 -16.35 -4.65
N PRO A 125 -12.87 -15.93 -5.44
CA PRO A 125 -12.69 -15.62 -6.86
C PRO A 125 -11.60 -14.60 -7.13
N PHE A 126 -11.53 -13.54 -6.32
CA PHE A 126 -10.49 -12.52 -6.45
C PHE A 126 -9.09 -13.09 -6.17
N TYR A 127 -8.94 -13.90 -5.13
CA TYR A 127 -7.68 -14.59 -4.84
C TYR A 127 -7.26 -15.52 -5.99
N THR A 128 -8.20 -16.27 -6.56
CA THR A 128 -7.93 -17.14 -7.73
C THR A 128 -7.46 -16.31 -8.94
N LEU A 129 -8.06 -15.13 -9.17
CA LEU A 129 -7.59 -14.20 -10.20
C LEU A 129 -6.15 -13.76 -9.94
N LEU A 130 -5.82 -13.37 -8.70
CA LEU A 130 -4.45 -12.99 -8.33
C LEU A 130 -3.45 -14.12 -8.58
N GLN A 131 -3.79 -15.37 -8.19
CA GLN A 131 -2.95 -16.54 -8.45
C GLN A 131 -2.70 -16.76 -9.94
N SER A 132 -3.69 -16.53 -10.81
CA SER A 132 -3.51 -16.64 -12.26
C SER A 132 -2.54 -15.62 -12.86
N CYS A 133 -2.18 -14.60 -12.07
CA CYS A 133 -1.27 -13.50 -12.43
C CYS A 133 0.10 -13.59 -11.74
N GLU A 134 0.35 -14.63 -10.92
CA GLU A 134 1.64 -14.80 -10.24
C GLU A 134 2.81 -14.83 -11.22
N SER A 135 3.93 -14.28 -10.80
CA SER A 135 5.17 -14.19 -11.55
C SER A 135 6.37 -14.13 -10.60
N GLU A 136 7.57 -14.01 -11.12
CA GLU A 136 8.77 -13.84 -10.30
C GLU A 136 8.73 -12.58 -9.43
N ILE A 137 8.07 -11.52 -9.93
CA ILE A 137 7.98 -10.21 -9.28
C ILE A 137 6.64 -9.96 -8.56
N PHE A 138 5.66 -10.84 -8.74
CA PHE A 138 4.34 -10.73 -8.09
C PHE A 138 3.99 -12.08 -7.45
N ARG A 139 4.03 -12.11 -6.13
CA ARG A 139 3.66 -13.27 -5.32
C ARG A 139 2.40 -12.98 -4.52
N VAL A 140 1.48 -13.94 -4.54
CA VAL A 140 0.25 -13.86 -3.73
C VAL A 140 0.54 -14.49 -2.37
N PRO A 141 0.16 -13.86 -1.24
CA PRO A 141 0.28 -14.46 0.09
C PRO A 141 -0.43 -15.81 0.17
N GLU A 142 -0.12 -16.59 1.20
CA GLU A 142 -0.86 -17.82 1.49
C GLU A 142 -2.36 -17.52 1.68
N TYR A 143 -3.23 -18.43 1.20
CA TYR A 143 -4.67 -18.18 1.10
C TYR A 143 -5.34 -17.83 2.44
N MET A 144 -5.01 -18.55 3.51
CA MET A 144 -5.66 -18.32 4.80
C MET A 144 -5.25 -16.98 5.42
N SER A 145 -3.98 -16.59 5.23
CA SER A 145 -3.47 -15.28 5.65
C SER A 145 -4.13 -14.15 4.85
N PHE A 146 -4.23 -14.30 3.53
CA PHE A 146 -4.93 -13.35 2.66
C PHE A 146 -6.42 -13.24 3.02
N LEU A 147 -7.11 -14.38 3.17
CA LEU A 147 -8.52 -14.43 3.51
C LEU A 147 -8.81 -13.76 4.85
N SER A 148 -7.98 -14.05 5.85
CA SER A 148 -8.12 -13.48 7.20
C SER A 148 -7.95 -11.96 7.18
N ASP A 149 -6.84 -11.46 6.59
CA ASP A 149 -6.56 -10.03 6.50
C ASP A 149 -7.65 -9.26 5.72
N VAL A 150 -7.98 -9.74 4.51
CA VAL A 150 -8.96 -9.06 3.66
C VAL A 150 -10.37 -9.10 4.28
N THR A 151 -10.77 -10.22 4.90
CA THR A 151 -12.06 -10.31 5.59
C THR A 151 -12.12 -9.33 6.77
N HIS A 152 -11.05 -9.29 7.57
CA HIS A 152 -10.96 -8.38 8.71
C HIS A 152 -11.10 -6.93 8.26
N ARG A 153 -10.32 -6.50 7.29
CA ARG A 153 -10.35 -5.11 6.77
C ARG A 153 -11.67 -4.77 6.07
N ARG A 154 -12.28 -5.71 5.32
CA ARG A 154 -13.63 -5.49 4.73
C ARG A 154 -14.69 -5.28 5.79
N ASN A 155 -14.69 -6.07 6.85
CA ASN A 155 -15.64 -5.93 7.95
C ASN A 155 -15.53 -4.58 8.69
N LEU A 156 -14.33 -3.98 8.66
CA LEU A 156 -14.09 -2.63 9.20
C LEU A 156 -14.35 -1.51 8.18
N GLY A 157 -14.74 -1.83 6.93
CA GLY A 157 -14.86 -0.84 5.86
C GLY A 157 -13.51 -0.24 5.43
N LYS A 158 -12.41 -0.97 5.61
CA LYS A 158 -11.02 -0.56 5.29
C LYS A 158 -10.41 -1.31 4.11
N CYS A 159 -11.25 -1.96 3.32
CA CYS A 159 -10.84 -2.65 2.11
C CYS A 159 -11.99 -2.73 1.11
N THR A 160 -11.82 -2.12 -0.03
CA THR A 160 -12.72 -2.18 -1.17
C THR A 160 -12.13 -3.09 -2.24
N ILE A 161 -12.91 -4.04 -2.75
CA ILE A 161 -12.55 -4.86 -3.91
C ILE A 161 -13.53 -4.51 -5.03
N LEU A 162 -13.02 -4.25 -6.22
CA LEU A 162 -13.80 -3.98 -7.43
C LEU A 162 -13.40 -4.96 -8.53
N GLY A 163 -14.36 -5.50 -9.26
CA GLY A 163 -14.12 -6.44 -10.34
C GLY A 163 -15.15 -6.37 -11.46
N THR A 164 -14.84 -7.06 -12.55
CA THR A 164 -15.73 -7.24 -13.71
C THR A 164 -15.57 -8.66 -14.26
N ASP A 165 -16.69 -9.24 -14.70
CA ASP A 165 -16.74 -10.57 -15.30
C ASP A 165 -16.78 -10.51 -16.83
N ILE A 166 -16.29 -11.58 -17.45
CA ILE A 166 -16.55 -11.92 -18.85
C ILE A 166 -16.95 -13.39 -18.88
N ASP A 167 -18.06 -13.68 -19.49
CA ASP A 167 -18.61 -15.05 -19.63
C ASP A 167 -18.75 -15.79 -18.28
N GLY A 168 -19.11 -15.05 -17.22
CA GLY A 168 -19.32 -15.61 -15.87
C GLY A 168 -18.02 -15.91 -15.11
N MET A 169 -16.88 -15.44 -15.57
CA MET A 169 -15.59 -15.57 -14.90
C MET A 169 -15.04 -14.18 -14.56
N LEU A 170 -14.52 -14.01 -13.33
CA LEU A 170 -13.87 -12.77 -12.91
C LEU A 170 -12.65 -12.50 -13.81
N ALA A 171 -12.82 -11.56 -14.75
CA ALA A 171 -11.85 -11.26 -15.80
C ALA A 171 -10.77 -10.27 -15.33
N SER A 172 -11.16 -9.30 -14.50
CA SER A 172 -10.25 -8.31 -13.94
C SER A 172 -10.72 -7.84 -12.58
N GLY A 173 -9.78 -7.45 -11.71
CA GLY A 173 -10.08 -6.93 -10.39
C GLY A 173 -8.91 -6.15 -9.78
N LEU A 174 -9.22 -5.37 -8.76
CA LEU A 174 -8.26 -4.65 -7.91
C LEU A 174 -8.83 -4.49 -6.51
N MET A 175 -7.98 -4.07 -5.58
CA MET A 175 -8.42 -3.70 -4.24
C MET A 175 -7.70 -2.46 -3.71
N THR A 176 -8.28 -1.83 -2.68
CA THR A 176 -7.53 -0.91 -1.83
C THR A 176 -6.68 -1.71 -0.86
N VAL A 177 -5.38 -1.46 -0.85
CA VAL A 177 -4.42 -2.10 0.06
C VAL A 177 -4.19 -1.28 1.33
N SER A 178 -4.56 -0.01 1.32
CA SER A 178 -4.62 0.87 2.48
C SER A 178 -5.74 1.88 2.31
N GLU A 179 -6.50 2.15 3.37
CA GLU A 179 -7.56 3.16 3.39
C GLU A 179 -7.57 3.93 4.71
N THR A 180 -7.63 5.26 4.61
CA THR A 180 -7.86 6.20 5.72
C THR A 180 -8.94 7.20 5.31
N GLU A 181 -9.31 8.11 6.20
CA GLU A 181 -10.23 9.21 5.87
C GLU A 181 -9.64 10.20 4.86
N GLN A 182 -8.31 10.30 4.76
CA GLN A 182 -7.61 11.27 3.91
C GLN A 182 -7.19 10.69 2.57
N ALA A 183 -6.86 9.39 2.52
CA ALA A 183 -6.31 8.78 1.31
C ALA A 183 -6.57 7.28 1.22
N ALA A 184 -6.43 6.75 0.00
CA ALA A 184 -6.41 5.33 -0.26
C ALA A 184 -5.24 4.97 -1.20
N ILE A 185 -4.75 3.74 -1.06
CA ILE A 185 -3.73 3.16 -1.93
C ILE A 185 -4.36 1.97 -2.65
N LEU A 186 -4.37 2.02 -3.99
CA LEU A 186 -4.83 0.91 -4.82
C LEU A 186 -3.69 -0.08 -5.04
N GLY A 187 -4.05 -1.35 -5.10
CA GLY A 187 -3.11 -2.43 -5.36
C GLY A 187 -3.80 -3.71 -5.81
N ALA A 188 -3.03 -4.80 -5.90
CA ALA A 188 -3.51 -6.10 -6.36
C ALA A 188 -4.32 -6.01 -7.67
N VAL A 189 -3.88 -5.15 -8.60
CA VAL A 189 -4.50 -4.96 -9.90
C VAL A 189 -4.16 -6.15 -10.79
N ALA A 190 -5.18 -6.93 -11.15
CA ALA A 190 -5.00 -8.15 -11.92
C ALA A 190 -5.99 -8.24 -13.07
N THR A 191 -5.54 -8.81 -14.20
CA THR A 191 -6.40 -9.23 -15.30
C THR A 191 -5.99 -10.63 -15.72
N HIS A 192 -6.96 -11.54 -15.73
CA HIS A 192 -6.75 -12.92 -16.16
C HIS A 192 -6.04 -12.96 -17.53
N PRO A 193 -5.04 -13.83 -17.74
CA PRO A 193 -4.23 -13.88 -18.97
C PRO A 193 -5.05 -13.84 -20.25
N ASP A 194 -6.17 -14.57 -20.33
CA ASP A 194 -7.03 -14.68 -21.51
C ASP A 194 -7.80 -13.38 -21.85
N PHE A 195 -7.91 -12.46 -20.88
CA PHE A 195 -8.66 -11.21 -21.04
C PHE A 195 -7.77 -9.97 -21.05
N ARG A 196 -6.44 -10.14 -21.05
CA ARG A 196 -5.49 -9.03 -21.12
C ARG A 196 -5.62 -8.22 -22.40
N ARG A 197 -5.12 -6.98 -22.38
CA ARG A 197 -5.12 -6.03 -23.52
C ARG A 197 -6.51 -5.62 -24.01
N ARG A 198 -7.54 -5.78 -23.20
CA ARG A 198 -8.91 -5.31 -23.46
C ARG A 198 -9.29 -4.03 -22.68
N GLY A 199 -8.33 -3.42 -21.96
CA GLY A 199 -8.56 -2.21 -21.19
C GLY A 199 -9.19 -2.40 -19.81
N LEU A 200 -9.58 -3.63 -19.40
CA LEU A 200 -10.35 -3.91 -18.19
C LEU A 200 -9.75 -3.30 -16.91
N SER A 201 -8.45 -3.56 -16.65
CA SER A 201 -7.78 -3.01 -15.46
C SER A 201 -7.77 -1.48 -15.45
N ARG A 202 -7.65 -0.84 -16.64
CA ARG A 202 -7.67 0.61 -16.76
C ARG A 202 -9.03 1.19 -16.36
N GLU A 203 -10.10 0.56 -16.82
CA GLU A 203 -11.47 0.93 -16.45
C GLU A 203 -11.68 0.85 -14.94
N LEU A 204 -11.29 -0.29 -14.34
CA LEU A 204 -11.42 -0.52 -12.90
C LEU A 204 -10.61 0.48 -12.08
N VAL A 205 -9.34 0.71 -12.44
CA VAL A 205 -8.44 1.63 -11.73
C VAL A 205 -8.99 3.06 -11.78
N ARG A 206 -9.41 3.54 -12.96
CA ARG A 206 -9.98 4.88 -13.12
C ARG A 206 -11.27 5.05 -12.35
N THR A 207 -12.17 4.06 -12.42
CA THR A 207 -13.45 4.13 -11.73
C THR A 207 -13.27 4.18 -10.22
N LEU A 208 -12.47 3.27 -9.64
CA LEU A 208 -12.27 3.26 -8.19
C LEU A 208 -11.54 4.52 -7.72
N ALA A 209 -10.53 4.99 -8.48
CA ALA A 209 -9.82 6.22 -8.16
C ALA A 209 -10.76 7.45 -8.19
N SER A 210 -11.59 7.58 -9.22
CA SER A 210 -12.60 8.64 -9.32
C SER A 210 -13.57 8.62 -8.16
N GLN A 211 -14.17 7.45 -7.85
CA GLN A 211 -15.11 7.30 -6.74
C GLN A 211 -14.53 7.72 -5.38
N ILE A 212 -13.25 7.39 -5.14
CA ILE A 212 -12.57 7.78 -3.90
C ILE A 212 -12.25 9.28 -3.90
N THR A 213 -11.82 9.83 -5.05
CA THR A 213 -11.51 11.25 -5.17
C THR A 213 -12.75 12.14 -5.02
N GLU A 214 -13.91 11.71 -5.52
CA GLU A 214 -15.20 12.36 -5.32
C GLU A 214 -15.58 12.51 -3.83
N GLN A 215 -15.04 11.63 -2.97
CA GLN A 215 -15.18 11.72 -1.51
C GLN A 215 -14.19 12.70 -0.85
N GLY A 216 -13.39 13.41 -1.65
CA GLY A 216 -12.34 14.33 -1.16
C GLY A 216 -11.07 13.66 -0.67
N ARG A 217 -10.86 12.37 -1.01
CA ARG A 217 -9.71 11.58 -0.57
C ARG A 217 -8.65 11.49 -1.67
N ALA A 218 -7.38 11.54 -1.31
CA ALA A 218 -6.29 11.29 -2.25
C ALA A 218 -6.19 9.81 -2.62
N VAL A 219 -5.79 9.50 -3.85
CA VAL A 219 -5.61 8.12 -4.30
C VAL A 219 -4.21 7.92 -4.84
N TYR A 220 -3.53 6.87 -4.36
CA TYR A 220 -2.17 6.55 -4.71
C TYR A 220 -2.02 5.12 -5.23
N VAL A 221 -0.95 4.89 -5.98
CA VAL A 221 -0.42 3.58 -6.36
C VAL A 221 1.09 3.55 -6.21
N PHE A 222 1.63 2.37 -5.89
CA PHE A 222 3.07 2.09 -5.86
C PHE A 222 3.42 1.22 -7.05
N SER A 223 4.43 1.59 -7.81
CA SER A 223 4.87 0.91 -9.03
C SER A 223 6.37 0.67 -9.01
N ALA A 224 6.77 -0.60 -9.01
CA ALA A 224 8.18 -1.03 -9.04
C ALA A 224 8.67 -1.36 -10.47
N SER A 225 7.90 -1.05 -11.53
CA SER A 225 8.33 -1.30 -12.90
C SER A 225 7.87 -0.20 -13.84
N ASP A 226 8.70 0.11 -14.85
CA ASP A 226 8.37 1.10 -15.89
C ASP A 226 7.08 0.78 -16.64
N ALA A 227 6.80 -0.52 -16.86
CA ALA A 227 5.58 -0.94 -17.56
C ALA A 227 4.32 -0.58 -16.75
N ASN A 228 4.34 -0.85 -15.43
CA ASN A 228 3.25 -0.50 -14.53
C ASN A 228 3.15 1.01 -14.33
N THR A 229 4.27 1.73 -14.23
CA THR A 229 4.29 3.20 -14.14
C THR A 229 3.57 3.81 -15.35
N ARG A 230 3.94 3.42 -16.57
CA ARG A 230 3.27 3.88 -17.80
C ARG A 230 1.78 3.51 -17.85
N PHE A 231 1.42 2.32 -17.33
CA PHE A 231 0.02 1.92 -17.23
C PHE A 231 -0.77 2.87 -16.33
N TYR A 232 -0.22 3.24 -15.18
CA TYR A 232 -0.89 4.17 -14.25
C TYR A 232 -0.91 5.59 -14.80
N GLU A 233 0.17 6.08 -15.41
CA GLU A 233 0.17 7.39 -16.10
C GLU A 233 -0.93 7.45 -17.17
N ASN A 234 -1.07 6.41 -18.00
CA ASN A 234 -2.14 6.30 -18.98
C ASN A 234 -3.54 6.12 -18.36
N SER A 235 -3.62 5.87 -17.06
CA SER A 235 -4.87 5.73 -16.30
C SER A 235 -5.22 6.98 -15.49
N GLY A 236 -4.50 8.10 -15.67
CA GLY A 236 -4.77 9.37 -15.02
C GLY A 236 -4.01 9.61 -13.72
N PHE A 237 -2.89 8.93 -13.53
CA PHE A 237 -1.99 9.14 -12.38
C PHE A 237 -0.74 9.91 -12.81
N GLU A 238 -0.18 10.69 -11.89
CA GLU A 238 1.07 11.41 -12.04
C GLU A 238 2.09 10.97 -10.99
N ILE A 239 3.36 10.90 -11.36
CA ILE A 239 4.45 10.58 -10.42
C ILE A 239 4.60 11.74 -9.43
N VAL A 240 4.53 11.43 -8.14
CA VAL A 240 4.66 12.43 -7.06
C VAL A 240 5.83 12.16 -6.13
N ALA A 241 6.33 10.92 -6.07
CA ALA A 241 7.47 10.54 -5.26
C ALA A 241 8.12 9.26 -5.80
N GLY A 242 9.30 8.93 -5.28
CA GLY A 242 9.87 7.59 -5.40
C GLY A 242 9.80 6.85 -4.07
N PHE A 243 9.90 5.52 -4.11
CA PHE A 243 10.07 4.70 -2.92
C PHE A 243 11.27 3.77 -3.06
N THR A 244 11.82 3.39 -1.91
CA THR A 244 12.84 2.34 -1.79
C THR A 244 12.34 1.31 -0.80
N GLU A 245 12.42 0.03 -1.16
CA GLU A 245 12.21 -1.09 -0.25
C GLU A 245 13.51 -1.87 -0.12
N LEU A 246 14.03 -1.92 1.10
CA LEU A 246 15.21 -2.70 1.48
C LEU A 246 14.74 -4.06 1.97
N ILE A 247 15.34 -5.15 1.46
CA ILE A 247 15.01 -6.53 1.83
C ILE A 247 16.24 -7.19 2.40
N PHE A 248 16.06 -7.93 3.49
CA PHE A 248 17.13 -8.61 4.22
C PHE A 248 16.88 -10.12 4.23
N GLU A 249 17.86 -10.92 3.77
CA GLU A 249 17.85 -12.39 3.87
C GLU A 249 18.30 -12.82 5.27
N GLY A 250 17.38 -12.74 6.23
CA GLY A 250 17.65 -12.87 7.65
C GLY A 250 17.40 -11.52 8.32
N SER A 251 17.01 -11.54 9.59
CA SER A 251 16.80 -10.28 10.34
C SER A 251 18.12 -9.51 10.47
N ILE A 252 18.11 -8.21 10.20
CA ILE A 252 19.26 -7.32 10.44
C ILE A 252 19.53 -7.11 11.92
#